data_559a3ab8688c21b9052f07c507f77db5
#
_entry.id   559a3ab8688c21b9052f07c507f77db5
#
_cell.length_a   1.000
_cell.length_b   1.000
_cell.length_c   1.000
_cell.angle_alpha   90.00
_cell.angle_beta   90.00
_cell.angle_gamma   90.00
#
_symmetry.space_group_name_H-M   'P 1'
#
loop_
_entity.id
_entity.type
_entity.pdbx_description
1 polymer ?
#
loop_
_entity_poly.entity_id
_entity_poly.type
_entity_poly.pdbx_seq_one_letter_code
_entity_poly.pdbx_strand_id
1 'polypeptide(L)'
;MSCIRSLVAVSFLASIGVSTAVTAQEMISDTTARKQPLTTWGVQIEEFEYRYSDDDEELGVWNADAFYGTDELKLRWISKGEYSLKERAYESLENQLVGQIPISEFFDAKAGVRFDTPEGPDRTYAVLGVAGLAPQWFEVDANLYVSNEGETSAELDAEYELLLTNYWILSATLDATVAFSEDREIGIGKGLVSTGTGLRLRYDLIDRAFSPYVGVVHERKYGDSADFARAEGGGTEDWFAVIGARIVF
;
A
#
# COMPACT_ATOMS: atom_id res chain seq x y z
N MET A 1 -16.27 -39.85 -14.31
CA MET A 1 -15.65 -39.54 -13.03
C MET A 1 -15.74 -38.04 -12.89
N SER A 2 -16.62 -37.60 -12.00
CA SER A 2 -17.09 -36.20 -11.87
C SER A 2 -16.15 -35.46 -10.91
N CYS A 3 -15.52 -34.37 -11.37
CA CYS A 3 -14.73 -33.48 -10.53
C CYS A 3 -15.59 -32.25 -10.20
N ILE A 4 -16.01 -32.18 -8.96
CA ILE A 4 -16.83 -31.11 -8.39
C ILE A 4 -15.88 -29.93 -8.10
N ARG A 5 -16.07 -28.84 -8.81
CA ARG A 5 -15.45 -27.54 -8.50
C ARG A 5 -16.27 -26.88 -7.41
N SER A 6 -15.70 -26.74 -6.22
CA SER A 6 -16.27 -25.96 -5.13
C SER A 6 -16.06 -24.47 -5.41
N LEU A 7 -17.15 -23.77 -5.73
CA LEU A 7 -17.22 -22.31 -5.78
C LEU A 7 -17.34 -21.81 -4.33
N VAL A 8 -16.32 -21.15 -3.83
CA VAL A 8 -16.42 -20.41 -2.56
C VAL A 8 -17.02 -19.04 -2.89
N ALA A 9 -18.31 -18.89 -2.62
CA ALA A 9 -18.99 -17.60 -2.70
C ALA A 9 -18.72 -16.82 -1.41
N VAL A 10 -17.94 -15.76 -1.50
CA VAL A 10 -17.80 -14.76 -0.44
C VAL A 10 -19.03 -13.86 -0.49
N SER A 11 -19.96 -14.07 0.44
CA SER A 11 -21.16 -13.24 0.58
C SER A 11 -20.81 -11.98 1.39
N PHE A 12 -20.71 -10.85 0.71
CA PHE A 12 -20.63 -9.54 1.35
C PHE A 12 -22.03 -9.14 1.84
N LEU A 13 -22.25 -9.17 3.15
CA LEU A 13 -23.45 -8.62 3.79
C LEU A 13 -23.26 -7.12 3.99
N ALA A 14 -23.83 -6.33 3.07
CA ALA A 14 -24.00 -4.89 3.26
C ALA A 14 -25.14 -4.65 4.27
N SER A 15 -24.79 -4.29 5.50
CA SER A 15 -25.77 -3.81 6.50
C SER A 15 -26.07 -2.33 6.24
N ILE A 16 -27.26 -2.05 5.73
CA ILE A 16 -27.80 -0.70 5.58
C ILE A 16 -28.09 -0.15 7.00
N GLY A 17 -27.27 0.79 7.44
CA GLY A 17 -27.47 1.53 8.67
C GLY A 17 -28.63 2.53 8.53
N VAL A 18 -29.71 2.28 9.26
CA VAL A 18 -30.82 3.24 9.41
C VAL A 18 -30.37 4.40 10.28
N SER A 19 -30.22 5.58 9.68
CA SER A 19 -29.99 6.83 10.39
C SER A 19 -31.26 7.26 11.13
N THR A 20 -31.25 7.15 12.45
CA THR A 20 -32.24 7.80 13.31
C THR A 20 -31.87 9.27 13.48
N ALA A 21 -32.73 10.15 13.01
CA ALA A 21 -32.66 11.59 13.26
C ALA A 21 -32.77 11.86 14.76
N VAL A 22 -31.70 12.36 15.36
CA VAL A 22 -31.73 12.89 16.72
C VAL A 22 -32.17 14.36 16.67
N THR A 23 -33.32 14.62 17.27
CA THR A 23 -33.85 15.96 17.47
C THR A 23 -32.94 16.77 18.38
N ALA A 24 -32.55 17.94 17.89
CA ALA A 24 -31.83 18.94 18.67
C ALA A 24 -32.77 19.57 19.68
N GLN A 25 -32.61 19.22 20.96
CA GLN A 25 -33.09 20.04 22.09
C GLN A 25 -32.45 19.54 23.38
N GLU A 26 -31.40 20.20 23.81
CA GLU A 26 -31.23 20.78 25.16
C GLU A 26 -29.86 21.46 25.24
N MET A 27 -29.93 22.77 25.31
CA MET A 27 -28.79 23.62 25.63
C MET A 27 -28.62 23.70 27.14
N ILE A 28 -27.36 23.80 27.52
CA ILE A 28 -26.80 24.50 28.66
C ILE A 28 -26.32 23.65 29.83
N SER A 29 -25.01 23.83 30.04
CA SER A 29 -24.19 23.66 31.23
C SER A 29 -23.64 22.26 31.49
N ASP A 30 -22.52 21.95 30.81
CA ASP A 30 -21.37 21.45 31.54
C ASP A 30 -20.07 21.74 30.76
N THR A 31 -19.19 22.53 31.32
CA THR A 31 -17.94 23.01 30.73
C THR A 31 -16.88 21.91 30.67
N THR A 32 -17.30 20.66 30.76
CA THR A 32 -16.50 19.45 30.57
C THR A 32 -17.13 18.46 29.62
N ALA A 33 -17.69 18.96 28.51
CA ALA A 33 -18.02 18.07 27.40
C ALA A 33 -16.71 17.50 26.85
N ARG A 34 -16.30 16.35 27.36
CA ARG A 34 -15.32 15.48 26.72
C ARG A 34 -15.80 15.30 25.29
N LYS A 35 -15.12 15.92 24.32
CA LYS A 35 -15.38 15.63 22.91
C LYS A 35 -15.28 14.13 22.77
N GLN A 36 -16.39 13.46 22.54
CA GLN A 36 -16.32 12.04 22.20
C GLN A 36 -15.58 11.96 20.86
N PRO A 37 -14.48 11.20 20.78
CA PRO A 37 -13.74 11.09 19.55
C PRO A 37 -14.67 10.53 18.47
N LEU A 38 -14.76 11.21 17.35
CA LEU A 38 -15.53 10.74 16.20
C LEU A 38 -14.82 9.53 15.60
N THR A 39 -15.51 8.39 15.56
CA THR A 39 -14.99 7.20 14.87
C THR A 39 -15.18 7.36 13.38
N THR A 40 -14.11 7.21 12.63
CA THR A 40 -14.08 7.26 11.16
C THR A 40 -13.59 5.94 10.60
N TRP A 41 -13.97 5.63 9.39
CA TRP A 41 -13.47 4.50 8.63
C TRP A 41 -13.39 4.87 7.15
N GLY A 42 -12.54 4.20 6.42
CA GLY A 42 -12.42 4.34 4.97
C GLY A 42 -11.74 3.14 4.37
N VAL A 43 -11.96 2.95 3.09
CA VAL A 43 -11.27 1.97 2.25
C VAL A 43 -10.76 2.70 1.03
N GLN A 44 -9.50 2.49 0.71
CA GLN A 44 -8.85 3.11 -0.41
C GLN A 44 -8.08 2.04 -1.18
N ILE A 45 -8.24 2.03 -2.49
CA ILE A 45 -7.41 1.28 -3.40
C ILE A 45 -6.59 2.32 -4.15
N GLU A 46 -5.34 2.48 -3.78
CA GLU A 46 -4.44 3.49 -4.34
C GLU A 46 -4.00 3.08 -5.73
N GLU A 47 -3.69 1.80 -5.89
CA GLU A 47 -3.29 1.21 -7.15
C GLU A 47 -4.12 -0.04 -7.41
N PHE A 48 -4.74 -0.08 -8.56
CA PHE A 48 -5.29 -1.27 -9.19
C PHE A 48 -4.87 -1.24 -10.63
N GLU A 49 -3.74 -1.88 -10.94
CA GLU A 49 -3.00 -1.71 -12.18
C GLU A 49 -2.87 -3.00 -12.98
N TYR A 50 -2.90 -2.85 -14.28
CA TYR A 50 -2.29 -3.76 -15.22
C TYR A 50 -0.97 -3.12 -15.68
N ARG A 51 0.13 -3.86 -15.51
CA ARG A 51 1.48 -3.46 -15.92
C ARG A 51 1.95 -4.36 -17.07
N TYR A 52 2.57 -3.74 -18.05
CA TYR A 52 3.17 -4.43 -19.19
C TYR A 52 4.61 -3.95 -19.40
N SER A 53 5.54 -4.90 -19.42
CA SER A 53 6.96 -4.66 -19.67
C SER A 53 7.32 -4.92 -21.14
N ASP A 54 8.43 -4.36 -21.60
CA ASP A 54 9.01 -4.64 -22.91
C ASP A 54 9.60 -6.08 -23.04
N ASP A 55 9.85 -6.75 -21.92
CA ASP A 55 10.23 -8.17 -21.86
C ASP A 55 9.02 -9.13 -21.88
N ASP A 56 7.84 -8.65 -22.32
CA ASP A 56 6.58 -9.40 -22.39
C ASP A 56 6.08 -9.87 -21.01
N GLU A 57 6.43 -9.21 -19.92
CA GLU A 57 5.90 -9.46 -18.60
C GLU A 57 4.56 -8.75 -18.41
N GLU A 58 3.59 -9.47 -17.89
CA GLU A 58 2.24 -8.98 -17.64
C GLU A 58 1.88 -9.16 -16.16
N LEU A 59 1.73 -8.05 -15.42
CA LEU A 59 1.43 -8.07 -14.01
C LEU A 59 0.09 -7.41 -13.70
N GLY A 60 -0.65 -7.99 -12.76
CA GLY A 60 -1.76 -7.37 -12.07
C GLY A 60 -1.29 -6.92 -10.70
N VAL A 61 -1.29 -5.61 -10.44
CA VAL A 61 -0.76 -5.04 -9.20
C VAL A 61 -1.88 -4.34 -8.43
N TRP A 62 -1.88 -4.47 -7.10
CA TRP A 62 -2.77 -3.71 -6.23
C TRP A 62 -2.04 -3.20 -5.00
N ASN A 63 -2.48 -2.02 -4.56
CA ASN A 63 -2.17 -1.43 -3.27
C ASN A 63 -3.47 -0.89 -2.69
N ALA A 64 -3.93 -1.50 -1.61
CA ALA A 64 -5.19 -1.19 -0.98
C ALA A 64 -5.01 -1.02 0.53
N ASP A 65 -5.74 -0.08 1.11
CA ASP A 65 -5.79 0.06 2.55
C ASP A 65 -7.21 0.27 3.08
N ALA A 66 -7.41 -0.13 4.32
CA ALA A 66 -8.63 0.12 5.07
C ALA A 66 -8.27 0.57 6.47
N PHE A 67 -8.95 1.59 6.97
CA PHE A 67 -8.74 2.06 8.33
C PHE A 67 -10.05 2.19 9.09
N TYR A 68 -9.92 2.03 10.42
CA TYR A 68 -11.01 2.22 11.37
C TYR A 68 -10.44 2.81 12.67
N GLY A 69 -11.05 3.85 13.18
CA GLY A 69 -10.63 4.42 14.46
C GLY A 69 -11.04 5.86 14.66
N THR A 70 -10.30 6.54 15.51
CA THR A 70 -10.48 7.94 15.87
C THR A 70 -9.26 8.76 15.43
N ASP A 71 -9.32 10.07 15.60
CA ASP A 71 -8.16 10.94 15.36
C ASP A 71 -6.98 10.65 16.31
N GLU A 72 -7.23 10.00 17.46
CA GLU A 72 -6.18 9.66 18.44
C GLU A 72 -5.55 8.28 18.18
N LEU A 73 -6.31 7.34 17.63
CA LEU A 73 -5.86 5.97 17.35
C LEU A 73 -6.64 5.39 16.17
N LYS A 74 -5.92 4.98 15.13
CA LYS A 74 -6.46 4.27 13.96
C LYS A 74 -5.84 2.88 13.88
N LEU A 75 -6.65 1.89 13.58
CA LEU A 75 -6.20 0.59 13.11
C LEU A 75 -6.24 0.62 11.59
N ARG A 76 -5.15 0.22 10.94
CA ARG A 76 -5.02 0.25 9.48
C ARG A 76 -4.57 -1.11 8.99
N TRP A 77 -5.25 -1.63 7.99
CA TRP A 77 -4.87 -2.81 7.24
C TRP A 77 -4.45 -2.40 5.85
N ILE A 78 -3.25 -2.78 5.44
CA ILE A 78 -2.67 -2.49 4.14
C ILE A 78 -2.43 -3.83 3.45
N SER A 79 -2.81 -3.93 2.18
CA SER A 79 -2.55 -5.09 1.32
C SER A 79 -1.94 -4.63 0.02
N LYS A 80 -0.72 -5.08 -0.24
CA LYS A 80 -0.02 -4.89 -1.52
C LYS A 80 0.18 -6.27 -2.15
N GLY A 81 0.15 -6.36 -3.47
CA GLY A 81 0.45 -7.62 -4.13
C GLY A 81 0.62 -7.48 -5.63
N GLU A 82 1.38 -8.44 -6.16
CA GLU A 82 1.69 -8.59 -7.57
C GLU A 82 1.34 -10.01 -8.02
N TYR A 83 0.68 -10.09 -9.15
CA TYR A 83 0.23 -11.33 -9.74
C TYR A 83 0.68 -11.42 -11.19
N SER A 84 1.54 -12.37 -11.50
CA SER A 84 1.95 -12.66 -12.87
C SER A 84 0.80 -13.31 -13.64
N LEU A 85 0.34 -12.63 -14.69
CA LEU A 85 -0.71 -13.14 -15.56
C LEU A 85 -0.20 -14.27 -16.47
N LYS A 86 1.09 -14.25 -16.79
CA LYS A 86 1.75 -15.23 -17.63
C LYS A 86 1.97 -16.55 -16.88
N GLU A 87 2.51 -16.46 -15.67
CA GLU A 87 2.78 -17.62 -14.82
C GLU A 87 1.57 -18.07 -14.01
N ARG A 88 0.57 -17.20 -13.87
CA ARG A 88 -0.64 -17.41 -13.06
C ARG A 88 -0.33 -17.69 -11.59
N ALA A 89 0.65 -16.98 -11.08
CA ALA A 89 1.14 -17.06 -9.71
C ALA A 89 1.24 -15.68 -9.08
N TYR A 90 1.21 -15.63 -7.76
CA TYR A 90 1.56 -14.43 -7.02
C TYR A 90 3.08 -14.30 -6.95
N GLU A 91 3.62 -13.18 -7.39
CA GLU A 91 5.02 -12.85 -7.22
C GLU A 91 5.27 -12.30 -5.82
N SER A 92 4.36 -11.44 -5.36
CA SER A 92 4.39 -10.94 -3.99
C SER A 92 2.98 -10.75 -3.43
N LEU A 93 2.83 -11.00 -2.14
CA LEU A 93 1.60 -10.70 -1.40
C LEU A 93 1.97 -10.26 0.01
N GLU A 94 1.74 -9.00 0.30
CA GLU A 94 2.04 -8.36 1.57
C GLU A 94 0.75 -7.94 2.25
N ASN A 95 0.62 -8.27 3.53
CA ASN A 95 -0.48 -7.85 4.37
C ASN A 95 0.05 -7.26 5.67
N GLN A 96 -0.26 -6.01 5.93
CA GLN A 96 0.21 -5.30 7.11
C GLN A 96 -0.97 -4.83 7.96
N LEU A 97 -0.91 -5.06 9.26
CA LEU A 97 -1.86 -4.57 10.25
C LEU A 97 -1.13 -3.70 11.27
N VAL A 98 -1.45 -2.42 11.31
CA VAL A 98 -0.78 -1.44 12.16
C VAL A 98 -1.77 -0.61 12.98
N GLY A 99 -1.38 -0.28 14.20
CA GLY A 99 -1.95 0.81 14.97
C GLY A 99 -1.21 2.10 14.64
N GLN A 100 -1.94 3.20 14.42
CA GLN A 100 -1.41 4.50 14.02
C GLN A 100 -1.90 5.57 14.99
N ILE A 101 -0.97 6.38 15.48
CA ILE A 101 -1.22 7.47 16.44
C ILE A 101 -0.56 8.76 15.95
N PRO A 102 -1.20 9.93 16.09
CA PRO A 102 -0.59 11.20 15.70
C PRO A 102 0.55 11.56 16.67
N ILE A 103 1.70 11.91 16.11
CA ILE A 103 2.87 12.43 16.84
C ILE A 103 3.12 13.90 16.56
N SER A 104 2.54 14.42 15.48
CA SER A 104 2.53 15.85 15.13
C SER A 104 1.28 16.19 14.32
N GLU A 105 1.16 17.43 13.88
CA GLU A 105 0.06 17.88 13.00
C GLU A 105 0.11 17.23 11.61
N PHE A 106 1.28 16.74 11.19
CA PHE A 106 1.52 16.23 9.84
C PHE A 106 2.01 14.78 9.81
N PHE A 107 2.39 14.21 10.94
CA PHE A 107 2.95 12.87 11.01
C PHE A 107 2.30 12.02 12.09
N ASP A 108 2.08 10.77 11.73
CA ASP A 108 1.61 9.71 12.59
C ASP A 108 2.73 8.66 12.77
N ALA A 109 2.87 8.12 13.98
CA ALA A 109 3.67 6.93 14.21
C ALA A 109 2.83 5.69 14.02
N LYS A 110 3.43 4.63 13.50
CA LYS A 110 2.78 3.32 13.28
C LYS A 110 3.59 2.21 13.92
N ALA A 111 2.87 1.22 14.47
CA ALA A 111 3.46 -0.02 14.94
C ALA A 111 2.51 -1.19 14.69
N GLY A 112 3.04 -2.35 14.31
CA GLY A 112 2.22 -3.51 14.01
C GLY A 112 2.99 -4.70 13.49
N VAL A 113 2.32 -5.48 12.64
CA VAL A 113 2.86 -6.69 12.03
C VAL A 113 2.60 -6.70 10.52
N ARG A 114 3.53 -7.28 9.77
CA ARG A 114 3.43 -7.54 8.34
C ARG A 114 3.63 -9.03 8.09
N PHE A 115 2.85 -9.57 7.18
CA PHE A 115 2.91 -10.95 6.71
C PHE A 115 3.14 -10.92 5.20
N ASP A 116 4.24 -11.50 4.78
CA ASP A 116 4.59 -11.62 3.38
C ASP A 116 4.52 -13.07 2.96
N THR A 117 3.92 -13.28 1.79
CA THR A 117 3.91 -14.55 1.09
C THR A 117 4.58 -14.32 -0.26
N PRO A 118 5.92 -14.22 -0.31
CA PRO A 118 6.66 -14.05 -1.55
C PRO A 118 6.78 -15.40 -2.27
N GLU A 119 7.39 -15.39 -3.45
CA GLU A 119 7.99 -16.60 -3.98
C GLU A 119 9.11 -17.05 -3.02
N GLY A 120 8.86 -18.11 -2.24
CA GLY A 120 9.75 -18.59 -1.21
C GLY A 120 9.06 -18.84 0.12
N PRO A 121 9.81 -18.90 1.23
CA PRO A 121 9.22 -19.09 2.55
C PRO A 121 8.50 -17.82 3.02
N ASP A 122 7.33 -18.02 3.64
CA ASP A 122 6.59 -16.94 4.28
C ASP A 122 7.43 -16.21 5.33
N ARG A 123 7.29 -14.90 5.41
CA ARG A 123 7.95 -14.06 6.40
C ARG A 123 6.93 -13.27 7.21
N THR A 124 7.23 -13.12 8.50
CA THR A 124 6.47 -12.26 9.40
C THR A 124 7.40 -11.21 9.97
N TYR A 125 6.98 -9.94 9.92
CA TYR A 125 7.78 -8.82 10.39
C TYR A 125 7.06 -8.07 11.51
N ALA A 126 7.82 -7.63 12.50
CA ALA A 126 7.42 -6.51 13.33
C ALA A 126 7.66 -5.21 12.56
N VAL A 127 6.70 -4.31 12.61
CA VAL A 127 6.70 -3.03 11.88
C VAL A 127 6.76 -1.87 12.87
N LEU A 128 7.65 -0.92 12.61
CA LEU A 128 7.68 0.38 13.28
C LEU A 128 7.90 1.45 12.21
N GLY A 129 7.05 2.46 12.15
CA GLY A 129 7.14 3.45 11.08
C GLY A 129 6.54 4.79 11.41
N VAL A 130 6.66 5.67 10.46
CA VAL A 130 6.04 7.00 10.44
C VAL A 130 5.41 7.23 9.06
N ALA A 131 4.22 7.82 9.05
CA ALA A 131 3.54 8.20 7.83
C ALA A 131 3.01 9.64 7.97
N GLY A 132 3.01 10.40 6.89
CA GLY A 132 2.48 11.75 6.94
C GLY A 132 2.86 12.62 5.76
N LEU A 133 2.59 13.92 5.94
CA LEU A 133 2.79 14.92 4.90
C LEU A 133 4.04 15.74 5.20
N ALA A 134 5.09 15.53 4.42
CA ALA A 134 6.34 16.29 4.50
C ALA A 134 6.19 17.69 3.85
N PRO A 135 7.12 18.64 4.12
CA PRO A 135 7.12 19.94 3.47
C PRO A 135 6.99 19.84 1.95
N GLN A 136 6.28 20.79 1.34
CA GLN A 136 5.97 20.83 -0.10
C GLN A 136 4.97 19.76 -0.57
N TRP A 137 4.19 19.20 0.37
CA TRP A 137 3.09 18.28 0.10
C TRP A 137 3.53 16.89 -0.41
N PHE A 138 4.71 16.43 -0.03
CA PHE A 138 5.12 15.05 -0.22
C PHE A 138 4.40 14.16 0.80
N GLU A 139 3.64 13.20 0.35
CA GLU A 139 3.19 12.08 1.19
C GLU A 139 4.37 11.13 1.38
N VAL A 140 4.69 10.83 2.63
CA VAL A 140 5.84 9.99 2.99
C VAL A 140 5.39 8.91 3.95
N ASP A 141 5.79 7.68 3.65
CA ASP A 141 5.63 6.52 4.51
C ASP A 141 7.00 5.84 4.68
N ALA A 142 7.53 5.82 5.89
CA ALA A 142 8.83 5.21 6.21
C ALA A 142 8.67 4.16 7.28
N ASN A 143 9.13 2.95 7.00
CA ASN A 143 8.98 1.78 7.85
C ASN A 143 10.31 1.12 8.14
N LEU A 144 10.44 0.57 9.34
CA LEU A 144 11.47 -0.36 9.75
C LEU A 144 10.81 -1.72 10.00
N TYR A 145 11.43 -2.76 9.50
CA TYR A 145 10.97 -4.14 9.61
C TYR A 145 12.01 -4.99 10.31
N VAL A 146 11.53 -5.88 11.18
CA VAL A 146 12.34 -6.92 11.79
C VAL A 146 11.63 -8.25 11.58
N SER A 147 12.25 -9.16 10.83
CA SER A 147 11.65 -10.46 10.50
C SER A 147 11.68 -11.42 11.71
N ASN A 148 10.90 -12.49 11.62
CA ASN A 148 10.92 -13.59 12.57
C ASN A 148 12.25 -14.37 12.59
N GLU A 149 13.07 -14.23 11.54
CA GLU A 149 14.41 -14.83 11.45
C GLU A 149 15.51 -13.87 11.94
N GLY A 150 15.14 -12.60 12.24
CA GLY A 150 16.04 -11.58 12.78
C GLY A 150 16.64 -10.63 11.74
N GLU A 151 16.27 -10.77 10.46
CA GLU A 151 16.67 -9.84 9.41
C GLU A 151 15.97 -8.50 9.62
N THR A 152 16.66 -7.46 9.22
CA THR A 152 16.19 -6.09 9.39
C THR A 152 16.27 -5.33 8.08
N SER A 153 15.21 -4.56 7.78
CA SER A 153 15.11 -3.73 6.59
C SER A 153 14.39 -2.42 6.88
N ALA A 154 14.53 -1.48 5.95
CA ALA A 154 13.78 -0.23 5.94
C ALA A 154 13.20 0.00 4.55
N GLU A 155 12.00 0.54 4.50
CA GLU A 155 11.30 0.92 3.28
C GLU A 155 10.87 2.37 3.38
N LEU A 156 11.01 3.09 2.29
CA LEU A 156 10.58 4.47 2.14
C LEU A 156 9.71 4.57 0.90
N ASP A 157 8.47 4.98 1.08
CA ASP A 157 7.55 5.36 0.02
C ASP A 157 7.36 6.88 0.05
N ALA A 158 7.40 7.52 -1.10
CA ALA A 158 7.14 8.95 -1.23
C ALA A 158 6.30 9.22 -2.48
N GLU A 159 5.23 9.99 -2.33
CA GLU A 159 4.37 10.42 -3.44
C GLU A 159 4.25 11.94 -3.47
N TYR A 160 4.23 12.49 -4.67
CA TYR A 160 3.93 13.89 -4.92
C TYR A 160 2.84 14.03 -5.97
N GLU A 161 1.76 14.73 -5.62
CA GLU A 161 0.65 14.99 -6.52
C GLU A 161 0.71 16.44 -7.05
N LEU A 162 0.78 16.59 -8.37
CA LEU A 162 0.70 17.88 -9.05
C LEU A 162 -0.66 18.03 -9.73
N LEU A 163 -1.49 18.94 -9.24
CA LEU A 163 -2.76 19.27 -9.85
C LEU A 163 -2.51 20.14 -11.09
N LEU A 164 -2.61 19.53 -12.27
CA LEU A 164 -2.53 20.26 -13.55
C LEU A 164 -3.80 21.07 -13.82
N THR A 165 -4.94 20.48 -13.44
CA THR A 165 -6.27 21.11 -13.44
C THR A 165 -7.08 20.55 -12.26
N ASN A 166 -8.34 20.94 -12.13
CA ASN A 166 -9.24 20.36 -11.12
C ASN A 166 -9.53 18.87 -11.33
N TYR A 167 -9.25 18.34 -12.51
CA TYR A 167 -9.55 16.95 -12.88
C TYR A 167 -8.29 16.15 -13.26
N TRP A 168 -7.27 16.80 -13.81
CA TRP A 168 -6.04 16.14 -14.19
C TRP A 168 -4.98 16.28 -13.12
N ILE A 169 -4.51 15.15 -12.63
CA ILE A 169 -3.49 15.07 -11.58
C ILE A 169 -2.33 14.24 -12.12
N LEU A 170 -1.13 14.78 -12.00
CA LEU A 170 0.10 14.07 -12.28
C LEU A 170 0.71 13.65 -10.95
N SER A 171 0.83 12.35 -10.70
CA SER A 171 1.53 11.82 -9.52
C SER A 171 2.90 11.28 -9.90
N ALA A 172 3.86 11.51 -9.01
CA ALA A 172 5.20 10.94 -9.07
C ALA A 172 5.45 10.17 -7.79
N THR A 173 5.85 8.89 -7.91
CA THR A 173 6.16 8.00 -6.79
C THR A 173 7.61 7.61 -6.77
N LEU A 174 8.15 7.41 -5.59
CA LEU A 174 9.48 6.86 -5.31
C LEU A 174 9.37 5.87 -4.18
N ASP A 175 9.77 4.64 -4.43
CA ASP A 175 9.87 3.56 -3.45
C ASP A 175 11.33 3.16 -3.32
N ALA A 176 11.82 2.91 -2.12
CA ALA A 176 13.19 2.48 -1.88
C ALA A 176 13.25 1.51 -0.70
N THR A 177 13.90 0.37 -0.92
CA THR A 177 14.11 -0.66 0.10
C THR A 177 15.59 -0.83 0.40
N VAL A 178 15.93 -0.79 1.69
CA VAL A 178 17.30 -1.00 2.19
C VAL A 178 17.28 -2.14 3.20
N ALA A 179 18.10 -3.16 3.01
CA ALA A 179 18.29 -4.26 3.96
C ALA A 179 19.57 -4.05 4.77
N PHE A 180 19.47 -4.15 6.10
CA PHE A 180 20.61 -4.09 7.00
C PHE A 180 21.26 -5.46 7.22
N SER A 181 20.52 -6.53 6.92
CA SER A 181 20.94 -7.92 6.92
C SER A 181 20.55 -8.59 5.62
N GLU A 182 21.26 -9.64 5.26
CA GLU A 182 21.02 -10.46 4.07
C GLU A 182 19.99 -11.55 4.38
N ASP A 183 19.01 -11.76 3.49
CA ASP A 183 18.09 -12.89 3.48
C ASP A 183 18.14 -13.57 2.10
N ARG A 184 19.01 -14.57 1.97
CA ARG A 184 19.21 -15.28 0.69
C ARG A 184 18.04 -16.15 0.29
N GLU A 185 17.22 -16.58 1.26
CA GLU A 185 16.10 -17.48 0.97
C GLU A 185 15.01 -16.79 0.16
N ILE A 186 14.92 -15.45 0.27
CA ILE A 186 13.98 -14.61 -0.48
C ILE A 186 14.71 -13.63 -1.43
N GLY A 187 15.98 -13.86 -1.73
CA GLY A 187 16.75 -13.10 -2.71
C GLY A 187 17.10 -11.66 -2.26
N ILE A 188 17.08 -11.35 -0.96
CA ILE A 188 17.40 -10.02 -0.42
C ILE A 188 18.87 -9.95 -0.01
N GLY A 189 19.65 -9.12 -0.69
CA GLY A 189 21.02 -8.77 -0.35
C GLY A 189 21.11 -7.60 0.62
N LYS A 190 22.27 -7.41 1.23
CA LYS A 190 22.53 -6.31 2.15
C LYS A 190 22.78 -4.99 1.41
N GLY A 191 22.23 -3.89 1.91
CA GLY A 191 22.38 -2.54 1.36
C GLY A 191 21.11 -2.06 0.68
N LEU A 192 21.25 -1.25 -0.36
CA LEU A 192 20.12 -0.86 -1.20
C LEU A 192 19.67 -2.09 -2.01
N VAL A 193 18.43 -2.52 -1.77
CA VAL A 193 17.81 -3.71 -2.38
C VAL A 193 17.20 -3.33 -3.72
N SER A 194 16.27 -2.38 -3.69
CA SER A 194 15.51 -1.95 -4.86
C SER A 194 15.09 -0.50 -4.77
N THR A 195 14.80 0.07 -5.92
CA THR A 195 14.06 1.32 -6.05
C THR A 195 12.99 1.17 -7.11
N GLY A 196 11.81 1.73 -6.84
CA GLY A 196 10.73 1.93 -7.77
C GLY A 196 10.52 3.43 -8.00
N THR A 197 10.26 3.82 -9.23
CA THR A 197 9.83 5.18 -9.56
C THR A 197 8.65 5.12 -10.51
N GLY A 198 7.61 5.89 -10.23
CA GLY A 198 6.39 5.91 -11.04
C GLY A 198 6.03 7.33 -11.46
N LEU A 199 5.46 7.44 -12.64
CA LEU A 199 4.81 8.67 -13.10
C LEU A 199 3.45 8.30 -13.68
N ARG A 200 2.37 8.82 -13.08
CA ARG A 200 0.99 8.49 -13.44
C ARG A 200 0.19 9.75 -13.74
N LEU A 201 -0.53 9.77 -14.84
CA LEU A 201 -1.47 10.82 -15.19
C LEU A 201 -2.88 10.32 -14.94
N ARG A 202 -3.53 10.87 -13.93
CA ARG A 202 -4.85 10.50 -13.42
C ARG A 202 -5.91 11.51 -13.83
N TYR A 203 -7.12 11.02 -14.10
CA TYR A 203 -8.28 11.85 -14.35
C TYR A 203 -9.38 11.57 -13.33
N ASP A 204 -9.75 12.56 -12.52
CA ASP A 204 -10.82 12.46 -11.53
C ASP A 204 -12.19 12.47 -12.21
N LEU A 205 -12.86 11.32 -12.26
CA LEU A 205 -14.16 11.17 -12.89
C LEU A 205 -15.33 11.46 -11.94
N ILE A 206 -15.24 11.02 -10.69
CA ILE A 206 -16.34 11.08 -9.72
C ILE A 206 -15.77 11.59 -8.38
N ASP A 207 -15.69 12.90 -8.23
CA ASP A 207 -15.33 13.59 -6.96
C ASP A 207 -14.18 12.89 -6.19
N ARG A 208 -13.15 12.43 -6.91
CA ARG A 208 -12.01 11.64 -6.42
C ARG A 208 -12.35 10.22 -5.92
N ALA A 209 -13.62 9.80 -5.97
CA ALA A 209 -13.99 8.43 -5.59
C ALA A 209 -13.54 7.40 -6.62
N PHE A 210 -13.43 7.79 -7.90
CA PHE A 210 -12.92 6.94 -8.97
C PHE A 210 -12.10 7.74 -9.97
N SER A 211 -10.84 7.36 -10.11
CA SER A 211 -9.86 8.09 -10.93
C SER A 211 -9.01 7.12 -11.75
N PRO A 212 -9.37 6.86 -13.01
CA PRO A 212 -8.53 6.07 -13.91
C PRO A 212 -7.25 6.84 -14.27
N TYR A 213 -6.19 6.10 -14.57
CA TYR A 213 -4.91 6.67 -14.95
C TYR A 213 -4.14 5.78 -15.93
N VAL A 214 -3.15 6.41 -16.56
CA VAL A 214 -2.09 5.75 -17.32
C VAL A 214 -0.75 6.26 -16.83
N GLY A 215 0.29 5.46 -16.98
CA GLY A 215 1.60 5.88 -16.49
C GLY A 215 2.73 4.99 -16.95
N VAL A 216 3.88 5.24 -16.36
CA VAL A 216 5.09 4.44 -16.50
C VAL A 216 5.68 4.20 -15.12
N VAL A 217 6.19 2.99 -14.90
CA VAL A 217 6.90 2.60 -13.68
C VAL A 217 8.25 2.03 -14.10
N HIS A 218 9.28 2.38 -13.34
CA HIS A 218 10.63 1.87 -13.51
C HIS A 218 11.07 1.27 -12.20
N GLU A 219 11.48 0.02 -12.24
CA GLU A 219 11.95 -0.74 -11.09
C GLU A 219 13.39 -1.19 -11.32
N ARG A 220 14.19 -1.17 -10.24
CA ARG A 220 15.58 -1.58 -10.31
C ARG A 220 16.05 -2.22 -9.02
N LYS A 221 16.71 -3.37 -9.13
CA LYS A 221 17.40 -4.07 -8.05
C LYS A 221 18.88 -3.71 -8.03
N TYR A 222 19.49 -3.71 -6.84
CA TYR A 222 20.87 -3.28 -6.64
C TYR A 222 21.68 -4.30 -5.84
N GLY A 223 23.02 -4.18 -5.94
CA GLY A 223 23.97 -4.94 -5.13
C GLY A 223 23.75 -6.43 -5.19
N ASP A 224 23.85 -7.09 -4.04
CA ASP A 224 23.73 -8.54 -3.92
C ASP A 224 22.32 -9.03 -4.31
N SER A 225 21.26 -8.21 -4.10
CA SER A 225 19.90 -8.55 -4.55
C SER A 225 19.81 -8.66 -6.08
N ALA A 226 20.51 -7.76 -6.80
CA ALA A 226 20.59 -7.85 -8.25
C ALA A 226 21.42 -9.07 -8.71
N ASP A 227 22.44 -9.45 -7.94
CA ASP A 227 23.24 -10.64 -8.26
C ASP A 227 22.45 -11.93 -8.05
N PHE A 228 21.60 -11.99 -7.01
CA PHE A 228 20.69 -13.12 -6.78
C PHE A 228 19.66 -13.23 -7.91
N ALA A 229 19.00 -12.13 -8.27
CA ALA A 229 18.04 -12.12 -9.37
C ALA A 229 18.66 -12.62 -10.69
N ARG A 230 19.88 -12.16 -11.03
CA ARG A 230 20.61 -12.65 -12.22
C ARG A 230 20.96 -14.14 -12.13
N ALA A 231 21.30 -14.63 -10.94
CA ALA A 231 21.64 -16.05 -10.75
C ALA A 231 20.42 -16.96 -10.96
N GLU A 232 19.22 -16.46 -10.69
CA GLU A 232 17.93 -17.12 -10.94
C GLU A 232 17.41 -16.91 -12.36
N GLY A 233 18.09 -16.08 -13.16
CA GLY A 233 17.72 -15.78 -14.55
C GLY A 233 16.72 -14.62 -14.69
N GLY A 234 16.46 -13.87 -13.61
CA GLY A 234 15.57 -12.72 -13.61
C GLY A 234 16.24 -11.41 -14.06
N GLY A 235 15.40 -10.42 -14.40
CA GLY A 235 15.78 -9.03 -14.67
C GLY A 235 16.24 -8.29 -13.41
N THR A 236 16.98 -7.23 -13.61
CA THR A 236 17.40 -6.32 -12.52
C THR A 236 16.95 -4.88 -12.73
N GLU A 237 16.37 -4.60 -13.87
CA GLU A 237 15.87 -3.28 -14.25
C GLU A 237 14.75 -3.47 -15.26
N ASP A 238 13.56 -2.96 -14.94
CA ASP A 238 12.37 -3.15 -15.74
C ASP A 238 11.59 -1.85 -15.90
N TRP A 239 11.02 -1.64 -17.09
CA TRP A 239 10.13 -0.55 -17.42
C TRP A 239 8.75 -1.07 -17.74
N PHE A 240 7.76 -0.57 -17.01
CA PHE A 240 6.37 -0.95 -17.20
C PHE A 240 5.55 0.21 -17.74
N ALA A 241 4.77 -0.04 -18.77
CA ALA A 241 3.62 0.79 -19.10
C ALA A 241 2.45 0.35 -18.22
N VAL A 242 1.76 1.29 -17.58
CA VAL A 242 0.69 0.98 -16.64
C VAL A 242 -0.63 1.62 -17.04
N ILE A 243 -1.71 0.88 -16.82
CA ILE A 243 -3.08 1.37 -16.86
C ILE A 243 -3.80 0.90 -15.60
N GLY A 244 -4.47 1.81 -14.91
CA GLY A 244 -5.09 1.48 -13.64
C GLY A 244 -6.16 2.45 -13.20
N ALA A 245 -6.62 2.27 -11.97
CA ALA A 245 -7.57 3.16 -11.33
C ALA A 245 -7.29 3.27 -9.82
N ARG A 246 -7.50 4.48 -9.29
CA ARG A 246 -7.61 4.75 -7.85
C ARG A 246 -9.07 4.80 -7.46
N ILE A 247 -9.41 4.18 -6.33
CA ILE A 247 -10.79 4.10 -5.83
C ILE A 247 -10.79 4.42 -4.33
N VAL A 248 -11.67 5.33 -3.91
CA VAL A 248 -11.80 5.78 -2.51
C VAL A 248 -13.26 5.69 -2.07
N PHE A 249 -13.49 5.05 -0.89
CA PHE A 249 -14.82 4.85 -0.29
C PHE A 249 -14.93 5.47 1.10
#